data_4201f09a605c468c2a70ec450cd74f20
#
_entry.id   4201f09a605c468c2a70ec450cd74f20
#
_cell.length_a   1.000
_cell.length_b   1.000
_cell.length_c   1.000
_cell.angle_alpha   90.00
_cell.angle_beta   90.00
_cell.angle_gamma   90.00
#
_symmetry.space_group_name_H-M   'P 1'
#
loop_
_entity.id
_entity.type
_entity.pdbx_description
1 polymer ?
#
loop_
_entity_poly.entity_id
_entity_poly.type
_entity_poly.pdbx_seq_one_letter_code
_entity_poly.pdbx_strand_id
1 'polypeptide(L)'
;MVLEAAQADIDTETEEDSQEWAWFYKGRVGWWMFEERNNQELEEAFRSGKQRVEMMICGHLYVIDFVRKEQFQKNMPTKKRQIKRDLKSSEKEGVAGLQNKK
;
A
#
# COMPACT_ATOMS: atom_id res chain seq x y z
N MET A 1 22.02 -17.70 25.72
CA MET A 1 21.46 -17.49 25.95
C MET A 1 20.64 -16.53 25.62
N VAL A 2 20.66 -15.68 25.94
CA VAL A 2 19.93 -14.68 25.59
C VAL A 2 19.71 -14.63 24.22
N LEU A 3 20.61 -15.00 23.52
CA LEU A 3 20.45 -15.05 22.20
C LEU A 3 19.34 -15.82 21.82
N GLU A 4 19.05 -16.80 22.50
CA GLU A 4 18.03 -17.61 22.18
C GLU A 4 16.79 -16.90 22.19
N ALA A 5 16.64 -16.11 23.10
CA ALA A 5 15.42 -15.38 23.20
C ALA A 5 15.27 -14.67 21.88
N ALA A 6 16.30 -14.11 21.48
CA ALA A 6 16.23 -13.39 20.28
C ALA A 6 15.83 -14.30 19.18
N GLN A 7 16.29 -15.48 19.23
CA GLN A 7 15.95 -16.33 18.22
C GLN A 7 14.53 -16.62 18.22
N ALA A 8 13.97 -16.85 19.30
CA ALA A 8 12.58 -17.16 19.36
C ALA A 8 11.83 -16.01 18.74
N ASP A 9 12.24 -14.83 19.04
CA ASP A 9 11.56 -13.70 18.52
C ASP A 9 11.64 -13.70 17.02
N ILE A 10 12.74 -14.09 16.55
CA ILE A 10 12.90 -14.11 15.12
C ILE A 10 11.91 -15.03 14.48
N ASP A 11 11.67 -16.16 15.06
CA ASP A 11 10.73 -17.05 14.49
C ASP A 11 9.37 -16.42 14.41
N THR A 12 8.97 -15.80 15.45
CA THR A 12 7.68 -15.18 15.50
C THR A 12 7.60 -14.12 14.41
N GLU A 13 8.64 -13.36 14.32
CA GLU A 13 8.64 -12.33 13.33
C GLU A 13 8.55 -12.91 11.95
N THR A 14 9.20 -13.98 11.74
CA THR A 14 9.19 -14.56 10.43
C THR A 14 7.78 -14.90 10.04
N GLU A 15 7.03 -15.38 10.99
CA GLU A 15 5.70 -15.72 10.72
C GLU A 15 4.93 -14.49 10.32
N GLU A 16 5.11 -13.42 11.00
CA GLU A 16 4.44 -12.21 10.70
C GLU A 16 4.92 -11.70 9.37
N ASP A 17 6.19 -11.79 9.13
CA ASP A 17 6.73 -11.33 7.87
C ASP A 17 6.20 -12.13 6.72
N SER A 18 5.84 -13.35 6.96
CA SER A 18 5.37 -14.15 5.85
C SER A 18 4.03 -13.61 5.40
N GLN A 19 3.40 -12.80 6.22
CA GLN A 19 2.17 -12.19 5.79
C GLN A 19 2.55 -10.90 5.13
N GLU A 20 2.27 -10.78 3.88
CA GLU A 20 2.66 -9.59 3.16
C GLU A 20 1.56 -8.56 3.19
N TRP A 21 1.96 -7.32 3.33
CA TRP A 21 1.02 -6.21 3.39
C TRP A 21 1.11 -5.43 2.09
N ALA A 22 0.02 -4.85 1.71
CA ALA A 22 -0.01 -4.07 0.49
C ALA A 22 -0.98 -2.91 0.63
N TRP A 23 -0.88 -1.97 -0.27
CA TRP A 23 -1.74 -0.81 -0.27
C TRP A 23 -2.77 -0.97 -1.38
N PHE A 24 -3.98 -0.53 -1.06
CA PHE A 24 -5.09 -0.64 -2.00
C PHE A 24 -5.81 0.67 -2.11
N TYR A 25 -6.49 0.92 -3.20
CA TYR A 25 -7.32 2.09 -3.32
C TYR A 25 -8.72 1.64 -3.72
N LYS A 26 -9.73 2.41 -3.33
CA LYS A 26 -11.09 2.04 -3.62
C LYS A 26 -11.48 2.51 -4.99
N GLY A 27 -11.86 1.58 -5.83
CA GLY A 27 -12.28 1.92 -7.17
C GLY A 27 -13.78 2.12 -7.18
N ARG A 28 -14.34 2.16 -8.35
CA ARG A 28 -15.75 2.33 -8.45
C ARG A 28 -16.44 1.10 -7.89
N VAL A 29 -15.84 -0.04 -8.16
CA VAL A 29 -16.37 -1.28 -7.65
C VAL A 29 -15.25 -2.00 -6.95
N GLY A 30 -15.25 -2.01 -5.64
CA GLY A 30 -14.27 -2.77 -4.88
C GLY A 30 -12.90 -2.15 -4.79
N TRP A 31 -11.98 -2.90 -4.25
CA TRP A 31 -10.63 -2.44 -4.00
C TRP A 31 -9.65 -2.93 -5.05
N TRP A 32 -8.69 -2.08 -5.37
CA TRP A 32 -7.64 -2.43 -6.31
C TRP A 32 -6.30 -2.30 -5.63
N MET A 33 -5.41 -3.23 -5.89
CA MET A 33 -4.11 -3.16 -5.27
C MET A 33 -3.20 -2.31 -6.13
N PHE A 34 -2.38 -1.46 -5.50
CA PHE A 34 -1.43 -0.67 -6.26
C PHE A 34 -0.39 -1.63 -6.86
N GLU A 35 0.18 -1.26 -8.00
CA GLU A 35 1.17 -2.13 -8.60
C GLU A 35 2.38 -2.16 -7.68
N GLU A 36 3.22 -3.13 -7.88
CA GLU A 36 4.31 -3.38 -6.97
C GLU A 36 5.21 -2.20 -6.70
N ARG A 37 5.63 -1.50 -7.71
CA ARG A 37 6.49 -0.38 -7.51
C ARG A 37 5.85 0.70 -6.64
N ASN A 38 4.63 1.05 -6.94
CA ASN A 38 3.95 2.05 -6.16
C ASN A 38 3.70 1.55 -4.74
N ASN A 39 3.41 0.26 -4.60
CA ASN A 39 3.20 -0.31 -3.29
C ASN A 39 4.45 -0.17 -2.43
N GLN A 40 5.62 -0.42 -3.00
CA GLN A 40 6.85 -0.32 -2.27
C GLN A 40 7.11 1.12 -1.85
N GLU A 41 6.86 2.06 -2.72
CA GLU A 41 7.06 3.45 -2.40
C GLU A 41 6.12 3.89 -1.28
N LEU A 42 4.88 3.43 -1.33
CA LEU A 42 3.91 3.78 -0.31
C LEU A 42 4.32 3.20 1.03
N GLU A 43 4.76 1.96 1.02
CA GLU A 43 5.14 1.31 2.25
C GLU A 43 6.36 1.99 2.88
N GLU A 44 7.30 2.37 2.08
CA GLU A 44 8.46 3.06 2.57
C GLU A 44 8.10 4.40 3.18
N ALA A 45 7.27 5.16 2.50
CA ALA A 45 6.86 6.45 3.00
C ALA A 45 6.10 6.32 4.30
N PHE A 46 5.21 5.34 4.34
CA PHE A 46 4.41 5.09 5.52
C PHE A 46 5.29 4.70 6.71
N ARG A 47 6.22 3.81 6.50
CA ARG A 47 7.08 3.37 7.57
C ARG A 47 8.02 4.45 8.05
N SER A 48 8.34 5.40 7.19
CA SER A 48 9.22 6.48 7.61
C SER A 48 8.45 7.58 8.33
N GLY A 49 7.14 7.36 8.54
CA GLY A 49 6.38 8.33 9.31
C GLY A 49 5.83 9.51 8.57
N LYS A 50 5.85 9.46 7.25
CA LYS A 50 5.33 10.59 6.51
C LYS A 50 3.82 10.61 6.60
N GLN A 51 3.25 11.80 6.65
CA GLN A 51 1.81 11.91 6.71
C GLN A 51 1.23 11.96 5.32
N ARG A 52 2.05 12.34 4.35
CA ARG A 52 1.57 12.52 3.00
C ARG A 52 2.75 12.41 2.04
N VAL A 53 2.51 11.92 0.86
CA VAL A 53 3.57 11.76 -0.10
C VAL A 53 3.01 11.98 -1.51
N GLU A 54 3.84 12.48 -2.40
CA GLU A 54 3.44 12.65 -3.79
C GLU A 54 4.16 11.59 -4.58
N MET A 55 3.48 10.99 -5.54
CA MET A 55 4.12 9.99 -6.36
C MET A 55 3.42 9.86 -7.70
N MET A 56 4.16 9.40 -8.68
CA MET A 56 3.60 9.22 -10.01
C MET A 56 2.90 7.88 -10.10
N ILE A 57 1.68 7.88 -10.57
CA ILE A 57 0.95 6.65 -10.76
C ILE A 57 0.33 6.72 -12.14
N CYS A 58 0.68 5.80 -12.98
CA CYS A 58 0.15 5.75 -14.34
C CYS A 58 0.31 7.09 -15.05
N GLY A 59 1.45 7.71 -14.88
CA GLY A 59 1.73 8.95 -15.59
C GLY A 59 1.15 10.22 -15.00
N HIS A 60 0.48 10.10 -13.86
CA HIS A 60 -0.10 11.28 -13.22
C HIS A 60 0.43 11.42 -11.82
N LEU A 61 0.55 12.65 -11.37
CA LEU A 61 1.06 12.91 -10.03
C LEU A 61 -0.08 12.85 -9.03
N TYR A 62 0.06 11.98 -8.05
CA TYR A 62 -0.96 11.82 -7.03
C TYR A 62 -0.45 12.23 -5.67
N VAL A 63 -1.37 12.67 -4.83
CA VAL A 63 -1.07 12.98 -3.45
C VAL A 63 -1.71 11.87 -2.64
N ILE A 64 -0.91 11.22 -1.80
CA ILE A 64 -1.40 10.13 -0.96
C ILE A 64 -1.38 10.63 0.47
N ASP A 65 -2.53 10.63 1.13
CA ASP A 65 -2.63 11.12 2.49
C ASP A 65 -2.84 9.93 3.43
N PHE A 66 -1.84 9.61 4.21
CA PHE A 66 -1.92 8.46 5.09
C PHE A 66 -2.77 8.73 6.33
N VAL A 67 -2.89 9.98 6.69
CA VAL A 67 -3.68 10.33 7.86
C VAL A 67 -5.16 10.22 7.55
N ARG A 68 -5.56 10.76 6.43
CA ARG A 68 -6.95 10.68 6.03
C ARG A 68 -7.29 9.43 5.26
N LYS A 69 -6.27 8.65 4.90
CA LYS A 69 -6.46 7.43 4.15
C LYS A 69 -7.17 7.68 2.83
N GLU A 70 -6.65 8.62 2.09
CA GLU A 70 -7.22 8.92 0.79
C GLU A 70 -6.16 9.39 -0.17
N GLN A 71 -6.48 9.34 -1.46
CA GLN A 71 -5.57 9.78 -2.48
C GLN A 71 -6.32 10.61 -3.50
N PHE A 72 -5.62 11.45 -4.22
CA PHE A 72 -6.24 12.20 -5.30
C PHE A 72 -5.14 12.68 -6.25
N GLN A 73 -5.52 12.89 -7.50
CA GLN A 73 -4.58 13.38 -8.49
C GLN A 73 -4.32 14.83 -8.15
N LYS A 74 -3.09 15.24 -8.16
CA LYS A 74 -2.74 16.58 -7.69
C LYS A 74 -3.52 17.69 -8.37
N ASN A 75 -3.77 17.56 -9.63
CA ASN A 75 -4.51 18.59 -10.31
C ASN A 75 -6.02 18.38 -10.29
N MET A 76 -6.49 17.41 -9.51
CA MET A 76 -7.93 17.19 -9.37
C MET A 76 -8.22 16.83 -7.93
N PRO A 77 -7.96 17.74 -7.02
CA PRO A 77 -8.04 17.44 -5.58
C PRO A 77 -9.43 17.10 -5.06
N THR A 78 -10.45 17.34 -5.84
CA THR A 78 -11.77 17.02 -5.35
C THR A 78 -12.17 15.59 -5.66
N LYS A 79 -11.41 14.91 -6.51
CA LYS A 79 -11.73 13.52 -6.83
C LYS A 79 -10.89 12.60 -5.99
N LYS A 80 -11.36 12.33 -4.79
CA LYS A 80 -10.62 11.52 -3.85
C LYS A 80 -11.09 10.08 -3.81
N ARG A 81 -10.17 9.19 -3.52
CA ARG A 81 -10.52 7.79 -3.35
C ARG A 81 -9.88 7.33 -2.07
N GLN A 82 -10.52 6.40 -1.41
CA GLN A 82 -10.00 5.88 -0.16
C GLN A 82 -8.85 4.94 -0.43
N ILE A 83 -7.93 4.85 0.52
CA ILE A 83 -6.84 3.90 0.41
C ILE A 83 -6.81 3.12 1.71
N LYS A 84 -6.18 1.98 1.70
CA LYS A 84 -6.03 1.18 2.90
C LYS A 84 -4.79 0.31 2.78
N ARG A 85 -4.27 -0.11 3.91
CA ARG A 85 -3.16 -1.03 3.96
C ARG A 85 -3.72 -2.32 4.52
N ASP A 86 -3.58 -3.40 3.81
CA ASP A 86 -4.21 -4.65 4.20
C ASP A 86 -3.33 -5.79 3.73
N LEU A 87 -3.71 -7.00 4.03
CA LEU A 87 -2.93 -8.14 3.62
C LEU A 87 -2.97 -8.25 2.11
N LYS A 88 -1.86 -8.64 1.55
CA LYS A 88 -1.78 -8.76 0.11
C LYS A 88 -2.80 -9.76 -0.40
N SER A 89 -3.17 -10.72 0.41
CA SER A 89 -4.13 -11.72 0.00
C SER A 89 -5.59 -11.27 0.12
N SER A 90 -5.81 -10.05 0.58
CA SER A 90 -7.17 -9.56 0.73
C SER A 90 -7.89 -9.53 -0.60
N GLU A 91 -9.19 -9.65 -0.52
CA GLU A 91 -10.02 -9.61 -1.70
C GLU A 91 -9.82 -8.33 -2.47
N LYS A 92 -9.73 -8.40 -3.75
CA LYS A 92 -9.54 -7.21 -4.57
C LYS A 92 -9.99 -7.51 -5.98
N GLU A 93 -10.25 -6.44 -6.72
CA GLU A 93 -10.69 -6.58 -8.08
C GLU A 93 -9.51 -6.88 -9.01
N GLY A 94 -8.35 -6.41 -8.65
CA GLY A 94 -7.18 -6.65 -9.46
C GLY A 94 -6.04 -5.77 -9.02
N VAL A 95 -5.01 -5.70 -9.83
CA VAL A 95 -3.84 -4.88 -9.53
C VAL A 95 -3.78 -3.77 -10.55
N ALA A 96 -3.61 -2.56 -10.08
CA ALA A 96 -3.56 -1.40 -10.96
C ALA A 96 -2.44 -1.57 -11.98
N GLY A 97 -2.74 -1.26 -13.19
CA GLY A 97 -1.73 -1.34 -14.22
C GLY A 97 -1.58 -2.69 -14.85
N LEU A 98 -2.22 -3.70 -14.29
CA LEU A 98 -2.09 -5.01 -14.86
C LEU A 98 -3.36 -5.61 -15.37
N GLN A 99 -4.47 -5.12 -14.92
CA GLN A 99 -5.72 -5.69 -15.30
C GLN A 99 -5.98 -5.62 -16.79
N ASN A 100 -5.37 -4.73 -17.44
CA ASN A 100 -5.68 -4.58 -18.83
C ASN A 100 -4.97 -5.65 -19.63
N LYS A 101 -4.26 -6.45 -18.96
CA LYS A 101 -3.63 -7.44 -19.64
C LYS A 101 -4.53 -8.39 -20.16
N LYS A 102 -5.54 -8.37 -20.03
CA LYS A 102 -6.34 -9.32 -20.47
C LYS A 102 -6.97 -9.08 -21.41
#